data_5fa031567e67cabbb51e13375dd84bce
#
_entry.id   5fa031567e67cabbb51e13375dd84bce
#
_cell.length_a   1.000
_cell.length_b   1.000
_cell.length_c   1.000
_cell.angle_alpha   90.00
_cell.angle_beta   90.00
_cell.angle_gamma   90.00
#
_symmetry.space_group_name_H-M   'P 1'
#
loop_
_entity.id
_entity.type
_entity.pdbx_description
1 polymer ?
#
loop_
_entity_poly.entity_id
_entity_poly.type
_entity_poly.pdbx_seq_one_letter_code
_entity_poly.pdbx_strand_id
1 'polypeptide(L)'
;SISMTNVVINTAVAESLCHYADELENAENLNEAIHKLIKRTFNDHKRIIFNGNGYDNLWLDEAKRRGILNLPSTPDCIPHLLDKKNIALFEKHKVLTETELRSRYDIMLESYCKILNIEGRTMIDMARKEILPSVSAFTKDLSDTVIAKQTVSKEADCTYELETVNKLAKLSSELNRSIGILEKELDKAVNIEDNLEESKYYKNEIL
;
A
#
# COMPACT_ATOMS: atom_id res chain seq x y z
N SER A 1 3.66 -9.27 7.42
CA SER A 1 4.80 -10.19 7.57
C SER A 1 5.66 -10.22 6.31
N ILE A 2 6.98 -10.17 6.45
CA ILE A 2 7.95 -10.28 5.33
C ILE A 2 8.21 -11.74 4.91
N SER A 3 7.58 -12.72 5.57
CA SER A 3 7.85 -14.15 5.36
C SER A 3 7.61 -14.60 3.92
N MET A 4 6.47 -14.22 3.33
CA MET A 4 6.18 -14.61 1.94
C MET A 4 7.16 -13.97 0.94
N THR A 5 7.52 -12.72 1.14
CA THR A 5 8.53 -12.04 0.32
C THR A 5 9.87 -12.77 0.37
N ASN A 6 10.31 -13.20 1.56
CA ASN A 6 11.53 -13.98 1.71
C ASN A 6 11.44 -15.35 1.02
N VAL A 7 10.29 -16.02 1.10
CA VAL A 7 10.06 -17.30 0.38
C VAL A 7 10.20 -17.09 -1.13
N VAL A 8 9.56 -16.06 -1.68
CA VAL A 8 9.64 -15.74 -3.13
C VAL A 8 11.08 -15.49 -3.56
N ILE A 9 11.79 -14.59 -2.85
CA ILE A 9 13.16 -14.21 -3.20
C ILE A 9 14.10 -15.42 -3.08
N ASN A 10 14.03 -16.19 -1.97
CA ASN A 10 14.90 -17.34 -1.77
C ASN A 10 14.64 -18.44 -2.81
N THR A 11 13.38 -18.66 -3.22
CA THR A 11 13.07 -19.63 -4.29
C THR A 11 13.64 -19.18 -5.63
N ALA A 12 13.56 -17.88 -5.97
CA ALA A 12 14.15 -17.34 -7.19
C ALA A 12 15.69 -17.44 -7.18
N VAL A 13 16.32 -17.21 -6.03
CA VAL A 13 17.78 -17.38 -5.85
C VAL A 13 18.16 -18.86 -6.00
N ALA A 14 17.41 -19.77 -5.38
CA ALA A 14 17.65 -21.21 -5.50
C ALA A 14 17.57 -21.67 -6.96
N GLU A 15 16.58 -21.21 -7.72
CA GLU A 15 16.47 -21.51 -9.17
C GLU A 15 17.70 -21.04 -9.95
N SER A 16 18.14 -19.78 -9.68
CA SER A 16 19.31 -19.23 -10.35
C SER A 16 20.59 -20.03 -10.01
N LEU A 17 20.75 -20.44 -8.75
CA LEU A 17 21.89 -21.24 -8.31
C LEU A 17 21.87 -22.64 -8.94
N CYS A 18 20.70 -23.30 -9.03
CA CYS A 18 20.56 -24.57 -9.74
C CYS A 18 20.98 -24.45 -11.20
N HIS A 19 20.46 -23.43 -11.89
CA HIS A 19 20.80 -23.17 -13.29
C HIS A 19 22.30 -22.95 -13.49
N TYR A 20 22.95 -22.20 -12.62
CA TYR A 20 24.39 -21.97 -12.69
C TYR A 20 25.21 -23.22 -12.34
N ALA A 21 24.74 -24.03 -11.38
CA ALA A 21 25.38 -25.28 -11.04
C ALA A 21 25.34 -26.28 -12.22
N ASP A 22 24.18 -26.45 -12.84
CA ASP A 22 23.99 -27.30 -14.01
C ASP A 22 24.91 -26.93 -15.18
N GLU A 23 25.15 -25.62 -15.37
CA GLU A 23 26.04 -25.13 -16.41
C GLU A 23 27.52 -25.33 -16.10
N LEU A 24 27.90 -25.23 -14.82
CA LEU A 24 29.29 -25.32 -14.38
C LEU A 24 29.74 -26.78 -14.10
N GLU A 25 28.81 -27.71 -13.82
CA GLU A 25 29.11 -29.05 -13.38
C GLU A 25 29.98 -29.86 -14.37
N ASN A 26 29.77 -29.62 -15.67
CA ASN A 26 30.48 -30.33 -16.74
C ASN A 26 31.56 -29.50 -17.46
N ALA A 27 32.00 -28.38 -16.84
CA ALA A 27 32.97 -27.50 -17.44
C ALA A 27 34.38 -28.07 -17.37
N GLU A 28 35.05 -28.21 -18.51
CA GLU A 28 36.46 -28.67 -18.60
C GLU A 28 37.41 -27.72 -17.86
N ASN A 29 37.17 -26.42 -17.98
CA ASN A 29 37.90 -25.36 -17.25
C ASN A 29 36.91 -24.50 -16.45
N LEU A 30 36.78 -24.82 -15.16
CA LEU A 30 35.82 -24.17 -14.25
C LEU A 30 36.03 -22.64 -14.16
N ASN A 31 37.28 -22.17 -14.07
CA ASN A 31 37.56 -20.73 -13.95
C ASN A 31 37.12 -19.97 -15.20
N GLU A 32 37.40 -20.50 -16.38
CA GLU A 32 36.97 -19.88 -17.63
C GLU A 32 35.45 -19.88 -17.78
N ALA A 33 34.79 -20.98 -17.39
CA ALA A 33 33.33 -21.10 -17.41
C ALA A 33 32.68 -20.10 -16.44
N ILE A 34 33.20 -19.92 -15.24
CA ILE A 34 32.74 -18.92 -14.28
C ILE A 34 32.87 -17.50 -14.85
N HIS A 35 34.00 -17.15 -15.44
CA HIS A 35 34.20 -15.82 -16.06
C HIS A 35 33.19 -15.57 -17.21
N LYS A 36 32.94 -16.57 -18.05
CA LYS A 36 31.97 -16.48 -19.14
C LYS A 36 30.54 -16.31 -18.58
N LEU A 37 30.18 -17.11 -17.56
CA LEU A 37 28.89 -17.03 -16.88
C LEU A 37 28.65 -15.65 -16.27
N ILE A 38 29.59 -15.12 -15.50
CA ILE A 38 29.50 -13.79 -14.89
C ILE A 38 29.31 -12.72 -15.98
N LYS A 39 30.16 -12.72 -17.01
CA LYS A 39 30.08 -11.74 -18.10
C LYS A 39 28.73 -11.77 -18.81
N ARG A 40 28.21 -12.98 -19.10
CA ARG A 40 26.90 -13.14 -19.74
C ARG A 40 25.80 -12.65 -18.82
N THR A 41 25.77 -13.08 -17.55
CA THR A 41 24.74 -12.70 -16.58
C THR A 41 24.64 -11.17 -16.42
N PHE A 42 25.78 -10.49 -16.28
CA PHE A 42 25.79 -9.02 -16.22
C PHE A 42 25.26 -8.36 -17.50
N ASN A 43 25.57 -8.90 -18.67
CA ASN A 43 25.08 -8.35 -19.91
C ASN A 43 23.57 -8.56 -20.09
N ASP A 44 23.08 -9.76 -19.80
CA ASP A 44 21.67 -10.14 -20.00
C ASP A 44 20.74 -9.41 -19.00
N HIS A 45 21.24 -9.16 -17.79
CA HIS A 45 20.47 -8.52 -16.72
C HIS A 45 20.82 -7.04 -16.49
N LYS A 46 21.51 -6.41 -17.41
CA LYS A 46 21.96 -5.00 -17.28
C LYS A 46 20.82 -4.03 -16.99
N ARG A 47 19.61 -4.32 -17.51
CA ARG A 47 18.43 -3.48 -17.32
C ARG A 47 17.95 -3.36 -15.87
N ILE A 48 18.23 -4.36 -15.00
CA ILE A 48 17.83 -4.32 -13.59
C ILE A 48 18.91 -3.72 -12.67
N ILE A 49 20.12 -3.48 -13.19
CA ILE A 49 21.21 -2.91 -12.40
C ILE A 49 21.04 -1.39 -12.37
N PHE A 50 20.80 -0.86 -11.18
CA PHE A 50 20.62 0.57 -10.93
C PHE A 50 21.48 1.02 -9.76
N ASN A 51 22.25 2.08 -9.99
CA ASN A 51 23.08 2.73 -8.97
C ASN A 51 22.52 4.14 -8.73
N GLY A 52 21.62 4.28 -7.77
CA GLY A 52 20.97 5.53 -7.45
C GLY A 52 20.01 5.40 -6.27
N ASN A 53 19.27 6.45 -6.00
CA ASN A 53 18.25 6.45 -4.96
C ASN A 53 16.96 5.75 -5.47
N GLY A 54 16.69 4.52 -4.99
CA GLY A 54 15.49 3.75 -5.35
C GLY A 54 14.17 4.31 -4.78
N TYR A 55 14.23 5.32 -3.90
CA TYR A 55 13.06 6.00 -3.33
C TYR A 55 12.69 7.28 -4.10
N ASP A 56 13.45 7.66 -5.11
CA ASP A 56 13.19 8.84 -5.93
C ASP A 56 12.19 8.49 -7.06
N ASN A 57 11.33 9.45 -7.40
CA ASN A 57 10.42 9.34 -8.55
C ASN A 57 11.19 9.12 -9.86
N LEU A 58 12.40 9.62 -9.97
CA LEU A 58 13.29 9.36 -11.11
C LEU A 58 13.53 7.86 -11.36
N TRP A 59 13.55 7.05 -10.29
CA TRP A 59 13.65 5.60 -10.42
C TRP A 59 12.38 4.99 -11.05
N LEU A 60 11.22 5.48 -10.70
CA LEU A 60 9.94 4.98 -11.26
C LEU A 60 9.89 5.18 -12.78
N ASP A 61 10.31 6.36 -13.26
CA ASP A 61 10.38 6.68 -14.68
C ASP A 61 11.43 5.82 -15.40
N GLU A 62 12.58 5.64 -14.78
CA GLU A 62 13.66 4.81 -15.32
C GLU A 62 13.27 3.32 -15.35
N ALA A 63 12.61 2.81 -14.33
CA ALA A 63 12.08 1.44 -14.28
C ALA A 63 11.07 1.20 -15.43
N LYS A 64 10.16 2.14 -15.63
CA LYS A 64 9.20 2.10 -16.73
C LYS A 64 9.90 2.12 -18.10
N ARG A 65 10.89 2.99 -18.30
CA ARG A 65 11.71 3.08 -19.51
C ARG A 65 12.43 1.76 -19.80
N ARG A 66 12.90 1.07 -18.76
CA ARG A 66 13.58 -0.25 -18.86
C ARG A 66 12.64 -1.42 -19.01
N GLY A 67 11.32 -1.21 -18.95
CA GLY A 67 10.31 -2.28 -18.98
C GLY A 67 10.31 -3.16 -17.72
N ILE A 68 10.68 -2.58 -16.58
CA ILE A 68 10.60 -3.23 -15.27
C ILE A 68 9.23 -2.92 -14.68
N LEU A 69 8.55 -3.94 -14.15
CA LEU A 69 7.25 -3.78 -13.51
C LEU A 69 7.39 -2.95 -12.23
N ASN A 70 6.47 -2.02 -12.04
CA ASN A 70 6.25 -1.33 -10.78
C ASN A 70 4.81 -1.59 -10.35
N LEU A 71 4.63 -2.41 -9.32
CA LEU A 71 3.34 -2.88 -8.82
C LEU A 71 3.20 -2.41 -7.36
N PRO A 72 2.77 -1.15 -7.15
CA PRO A 72 2.89 -0.49 -5.85
C PRO A 72 1.89 -0.95 -4.79
N SER A 73 0.85 -1.69 -5.17
CA SER A 73 -0.18 -2.12 -4.23
C SER A 73 -0.38 -3.63 -4.23
N THR A 74 -0.99 -4.14 -3.16
CA THR A 74 -1.35 -5.56 -3.02
C THR A 74 -2.21 -6.06 -4.19
N PRO A 75 -3.31 -5.40 -4.59
CA PRO A 75 -4.11 -5.85 -5.74
C PRO A 75 -3.37 -5.80 -7.08
N ASP A 76 -2.29 -5.04 -7.20
CA ASP A 76 -1.48 -5.02 -8.41
C ASP A 76 -0.49 -6.20 -8.45
N CYS A 77 0.17 -6.51 -7.33
CA CYS A 77 1.27 -7.48 -7.30
C CYS A 77 0.81 -8.92 -7.04
N ILE A 78 -0.21 -9.14 -6.20
CA ILE A 78 -0.62 -10.50 -5.79
C ILE A 78 -1.13 -11.36 -6.95
N PRO A 79 -1.83 -10.87 -7.98
CA PRO A 79 -2.20 -11.68 -9.13
C PRO A 79 -1.03 -12.39 -9.81
N HIS A 80 0.15 -11.76 -9.82
CA HIS A 80 1.36 -12.36 -10.41
C HIS A 80 1.89 -13.57 -9.66
N LEU A 81 1.47 -13.77 -8.40
CA LEU A 81 1.82 -14.99 -7.66
C LEU A 81 1.30 -16.25 -8.38
N LEU A 82 0.17 -16.14 -9.08
CA LEU A 82 -0.47 -17.23 -9.81
C LEU A 82 -0.09 -17.29 -11.30
N ASP A 83 0.88 -16.50 -11.75
CA ASP A 83 1.44 -16.66 -13.10
C ASP A 83 2.02 -18.07 -13.26
N LYS A 84 1.74 -18.73 -14.39
CA LYS A 84 2.19 -20.12 -14.66
C LYS A 84 3.67 -20.34 -14.39
N LYS A 85 4.52 -19.37 -14.76
CA LYS A 85 5.97 -19.45 -14.50
C LYS A 85 6.32 -19.49 -13.01
N ASN A 86 5.55 -18.76 -12.18
CA ASN A 86 5.78 -18.68 -10.74
C ASN A 86 5.27 -19.96 -10.06
N ILE A 87 4.09 -20.47 -10.45
CA ILE A 87 3.60 -21.78 -9.97
C ILE A 87 4.64 -22.87 -10.27
N ALA A 88 5.08 -22.97 -11.52
CA ALA A 88 6.07 -23.97 -11.92
C ALA A 88 7.40 -23.85 -11.15
N LEU A 89 7.83 -22.62 -10.84
CA LEU A 89 9.03 -22.36 -10.03
C LEU A 89 8.89 -22.92 -8.61
N PHE A 90 7.78 -22.63 -7.94
CA PHE A 90 7.54 -23.09 -6.57
C PHE A 90 7.38 -24.60 -6.48
N GLU A 91 6.69 -25.23 -7.44
CA GLU A 91 6.52 -26.68 -7.50
C GLU A 91 7.83 -27.40 -7.81
N LYS A 92 8.64 -26.87 -8.74
CA LYS A 92 9.98 -27.41 -9.07
C LYS A 92 10.86 -27.54 -7.83
N HIS A 93 10.87 -26.51 -6.98
CA HIS A 93 11.65 -26.46 -5.75
C HIS A 93 10.93 -27.08 -4.56
N LYS A 94 9.73 -27.63 -4.73
CA LYS A 94 8.91 -28.25 -3.66
C LYS A 94 8.70 -27.33 -2.47
N VAL A 95 8.58 -26.01 -2.72
CA VAL A 95 8.38 -24.98 -1.70
C VAL A 95 6.89 -24.80 -1.43
N LEU A 96 6.09 -24.63 -2.48
CA LEU A 96 4.64 -24.50 -2.42
C LEU A 96 4.02 -25.20 -3.63
N THR A 97 2.88 -25.83 -3.42
CA THR A 97 2.01 -26.36 -4.48
C THR A 97 1.14 -25.24 -5.06
N GLU A 98 0.55 -25.47 -6.23
CA GLU A 98 -0.42 -24.55 -6.81
C GLU A 98 -1.59 -24.26 -5.85
N THR A 99 -2.09 -25.29 -5.16
CA THR A 99 -3.19 -25.13 -4.18
C THR A 99 -2.80 -24.20 -3.02
N GLU A 100 -1.58 -24.34 -2.50
CA GLU A 100 -1.07 -23.48 -1.44
C GLU A 100 -0.85 -22.04 -1.93
N LEU A 101 -0.38 -21.85 -3.16
CA LEU A 101 -0.25 -20.52 -3.77
C LEU A 101 -1.60 -19.82 -3.94
N ARG A 102 -2.63 -20.56 -4.40
CA ARG A 102 -3.99 -20.04 -4.52
C ARG A 102 -4.57 -19.64 -3.16
N SER A 103 -4.40 -20.51 -2.14
CA SER A 103 -4.83 -20.17 -0.78
C SER A 103 -4.13 -18.90 -0.25
N ARG A 104 -2.82 -18.74 -0.50
CA ARG A 104 -2.10 -17.53 -0.10
C ARG A 104 -2.55 -16.29 -0.86
N TYR A 105 -2.84 -16.44 -2.14
CA TYR A 105 -3.41 -15.37 -2.95
C TYR A 105 -4.72 -14.84 -2.34
N ASP A 106 -5.66 -15.74 -2.04
CA ASP A 106 -6.94 -15.36 -1.45
C ASP A 106 -6.76 -14.72 -0.07
N ILE A 107 -5.96 -15.33 0.81
CA ILE A 107 -5.68 -14.82 2.16
C ILE A 107 -5.03 -13.42 2.12
N MET A 108 -4.13 -13.17 1.18
CA MET A 108 -3.43 -11.87 1.11
C MET A 108 -4.37 -10.76 0.63
N LEU A 109 -5.24 -11.03 -0.34
CA LEU A 109 -6.25 -10.07 -0.80
C LEU A 109 -7.30 -9.80 0.28
N GLU A 110 -7.82 -10.87 0.91
CA GLU A 110 -8.78 -10.75 2.02
C GLU A 110 -8.19 -9.98 3.20
N SER A 111 -6.92 -10.24 3.56
CA SER A 111 -6.24 -9.51 4.62
C SER A 111 -6.08 -8.03 4.29
N TYR A 112 -5.77 -7.70 3.04
CA TYR A 112 -5.68 -6.31 2.58
C TYR A 112 -7.02 -5.58 2.75
N CYS A 113 -8.12 -6.17 2.27
CA CYS A 113 -9.46 -5.60 2.39
C CYS A 113 -9.88 -5.44 3.87
N LYS A 114 -9.65 -6.46 4.69
CA LYS A 114 -9.99 -6.42 6.13
C LYS A 114 -9.23 -5.34 6.88
N ILE A 115 -7.93 -5.18 6.63
CA ILE A 115 -7.12 -4.15 7.29
C ILE A 115 -7.65 -2.77 6.92
N LEU A 116 -7.85 -2.48 5.64
CA LEU A 116 -8.35 -1.19 5.18
C LEU A 116 -9.77 -0.88 5.68
N ASN A 117 -10.64 -1.91 5.75
CA ASN A 117 -11.97 -1.74 6.35
C ASN A 117 -11.86 -1.34 7.84
N ILE A 118 -11.02 -2.02 8.61
CA ILE A 118 -10.80 -1.69 10.02
C ILE A 118 -10.25 -0.27 10.17
N GLU A 119 -9.26 0.11 9.38
CA GLU A 119 -8.67 1.44 9.41
C GLU A 119 -9.71 2.53 9.08
N GLY A 120 -10.47 2.35 8.00
CA GLY A 120 -11.51 3.29 7.59
C GLY A 120 -12.61 3.44 8.66
N ARG A 121 -13.09 2.32 9.24
CA ARG A 121 -14.09 2.40 10.31
C ARG A 121 -13.53 3.00 11.60
N THR A 122 -12.27 2.76 11.90
CA THR A 122 -11.60 3.41 13.04
C THR A 122 -11.50 4.91 12.85
N MET A 123 -11.15 5.38 11.63
CA MET A 123 -11.15 6.82 11.31
C MET A 123 -12.54 7.45 11.50
N ILE A 124 -13.60 6.77 11.04
CA ILE A 124 -14.98 7.23 11.23
C ILE A 124 -15.31 7.35 12.73
N ASP A 125 -14.99 6.31 13.50
CA ASP A 125 -15.25 6.28 14.94
C ASP A 125 -14.51 7.40 15.69
N MET A 126 -13.22 7.59 15.42
CA MET A 126 -12.42 8.67 16.01
C MET A 126 -12.99 10.05 15.65
N ALA A 127 -13.35 10.25 14.39
CA ALA A 127 -13.91 11.51 13.95
C ALA A 127 -15.25 11.83 14.63
N ARG A 128 -16.14 10.84 14.75
CA ARG A 128 -17.47 11.01 15.35
C ARG A 128 -17.48 11.08 16.88
N LYS A 129 -16.63 10.30 17.53
CA LYS A 129 -16.66 10.14 19.00
C LYS A 129 -15.69 11.09 19.72
N GLU A 130 -14.63 11.52 19.05
CA GLU A 130 -13.56 12.28 19.67
C GLU A 130 -13.39 13.67 19.02
N ILE A 131 -13.13 13.73 17.71
CA ILE A 131 -12.75 14.96 17.02
C ILE A 131 -13.93 15.94 16.95
N LEU A 132 -15.06 15.55 16.36
CA LEU A 132 -16.21 16.44 16.21
C LEU A 132 -16.78 16.93 17.54
N PRO A 133 -16.95 16.09 18.59
CA PRO A 133 -17.36 16.56 19.91
C PRO A 133 -16.37 17.55 20.54
N SER A 134 -15.06 17.27 20.43
CA SER A 134 -14.04 18.17 21.00
C SER A 134 -14.02 19.54 20.29
N VAL A 135 -14.14 19.55 18.97
CA VAL A 135 -14.26 20.79 18.19
C VAL A 135 -15.53 21.56 18.56
N SER A 136 -16.66 20.87 18.74
CA SER A 136 -17.91 21.49 19.15
C SER A 136 -17.82 22.14 20.54
N ALA A 137 -17.18 21.45 21.50
CA ALA A 137 -16.94 21.99 22.83
C ALA A 137 -16.05 23.25 22.78
N PHE A 138 -14.93 23.21 22.06
CA PHE A 138 -14.03 24.34 21.91
C PHE A 138 -14.70 25.51 21.17
N THR A 139 -15.49 25.25 20.15
CA THR A 139 -16.25 26.27 19.44
C THR A 139 -17.26 26.96 20.36
N LYS A 140 -17.91 26.20 21.25
CA LYS A 140 -18.80 26.78 22.28
C LYS A 140 -18.04 27.68 23.21
N ASP A 141 -16.89 27.25 23.76
CA ASP A 141 -16.08 28.04 24.69
C ASP A 141 -15.62 29.38 24.06
N LEU A 142 -15.22 29.36 22.77
CA LEU A 142 -14.89 30.57 22.03
C LEU A 142 -16.11 31.47 21.84
N SER A 143 -17.27 30.92 21.54
CA SER A 143 -18.51 31.65 21.37
C SER A 143 -18.96 32.34 22.69
N ASP A 144 -18.85 31.58 23.80
CA ASP A 144 -19.12 32.12 25.14
C ASP A 144 -18.15 33.29 25.50
N THR A 145 -16.88 33.17 25.07
CA THR A 145 -15.86 34.21 25.24
C THR A 145 -16.22 35.47 24.46
N VAL A 146 -16.71 35.35 23.23
CA VAL A 146 -17.20 36.52 22.44
C VAL A 146 -18.34 37.21 23.17
N ILE A 147 -19.32 36.44 23.63
CA ILE A 147 -20.49 36.99 24.37
C ILE A 147 -20.02 37.73 25.64
N ALA A 148 -19.12 37.13 26.41
CA ALA A 148 -18.58 37.71 27.63
C ALA A 148 -17.83 39.02 27.37
N LYS A 149 -16.94 39.06 26.36
CA LYS A 149 -16.21 40.29 25.95
C LYS A 149 -17.18 41.39 25.55
N GLN A 150 -18.17 41.10 24.71
CA GLN A 150 -19.13 42.08 24.21
C GLN A 150 -20.12 42.59 25.28
N THR A 151 -20.34 41.78 26.34
CA THR A 151 -21.14 42.18 27.49
C THR A 151 -20.41 43.24 28.32
N VAL A 152 -19.09 43.14 28.43
CA VAL A 152 -18.26 44.10 29.17
C VAL A 152 -17.97 45.34 28.35
N SER A 153 -17.66 45.20 27.07
CA SER A 153 -17.41 46.27 26.13
C SER A 153 -17.89 45.93 24.73
N LYS A 154 -18.76 46.73 24.18
CA LYS A 154 -19.25 46.51 22.81
C LYS A 154 -18.17 46.71 21.74
N GLU A 155 -17.08 47.41 22.07
CA GLU A 155 -15.92 47.66 21.19
C GLU A 155 -14.80 46.66 21.39
N ALA A 156 -15.00 45.63 22.22
CA ALA A 156 -13.99 44.61 22.44
C ALA A 156 -13.67 43.83 21.14
N ASP A 157 -12.40 43.77 20.80
CA ASP A 157 -11.94 43.00 19.62
C ASP A 157 -12.14 41.49 19.86
N CYS A 158 -12.95 40.89 19.00
CA CYS A 158 -13.27 39.44 18.99
C CYS A 158 -12.87 38.82 17.65
N THR A 159 -12.02 39.46 16.86
CA THR A 159 -11.64 38.99 15.52
C THR A 159 -11.09 37.55 15.56
N TYR A 160 -10.17 37.27 16.49
CA TYR A 160 -9.59 35.94 16.64
C TYR A 160 -10.64 34.85 16.91
N GLU A 161 -11.52 35.07 17.88
CA GLU A 161 -12.55 34.11 18.25
C GLU A 161 -13.51 33.86 17.10
N LEU A 162 -14.01 34.93 16.44
CA LEU A 162 -14.95 34.81 15.33
C LEU A 162 -14.35 34.14 14.11
N GLU A 163 -13.12 34.47 13.71
CA GLU A 163 -12.43 33.78 12.62
C GLU A 163 -12.23 32.31 12.92
N THR A 164 -11.84 31.96 14.16
CA THR A 164 -11.63 30.59 14.59
C THR A 164 -12.92 29.80 14.58
N VAL A 165 -14.00 30.32 15.15
CA VAL A 165 -15.34 29.70 15.15
C VAL A 165 -15.81 29.42 13.70
N ASN A 166 -15.68 30.40 12.81
CA ASN A 166 -16.10 30.26 11.42
C ASN A 166 -15.26 29.17 10.68
N LYS A 167 -13.95 29.15 10.90
CA LYS A 167 -13.06 28.14 10.33
C LYS A 167 -13.40 26.74 10.83
N LEU A 168 -13.59 26.57 12.14
CA LEU A 168 -13.94 25.30 12.76
C LEU A 168 -15.31 24.79 12.29
N ALA A 169 -16.30 25.68 12.20
CA ALA A 169 -17.63 25.33 11.71
C ALA A 169 -17.59 24.78 10.27
N LYS A 170 -16.81 25.43 9.40
CA LYS A 170 -16.61 24.98 8.01
C LYS A 170 -15.93 23.61 7.96
N LEU A 171 -14.78 23.46 8.65
CA LEU A 171 -14.01 22.21 8.66
C LEU A 171 -14.79 21.05 9.27
N SER A 172 -15.56 21.28 10.33
CA SER A 172 -16.40 20.25 10.95
C SER A 172 -17.50 19.76 10.00
N SER A 173 -18.12 20.69 9.26
CA SER A 173 -19.13 20.32 8.26
C SER A 173 -18.53 19.53 7.09
N GLU A 174 -17.34 19.90 6.63
CA GLU A 174 -16.60 19.16 5.60
C GLU A 174 -16.20 17.77 6.08
N LEU A 175 -15.65 17.66 7.29
CA LEU A 175 -15.29 16.39 7.91
C LEU A 175 -16.51 15.47 8.04
N ASN A 176 -17.62 15.97 8.58
CA ASN A 176 -18.84 15.18 8.74
C ASN A 176 -19.37 14.64 7.39
N ARG A 177 -19.29 15.46 6.33
CA ARG A 177 -19.66 15.01 4.98
C ARG A 177 -18.71 13.94 4.46
N SER A 178 -17.40 14.12 4.62
CA SER A 178 -16.38 13.16 4.18
C SER A 178 -16.51 11.82 4.89
N ILE A 179 -16.78 11.83 6.20
CA ILE A 179 -17.10 10.62 6.98
C ILE A 179 -18.29 9.87 6.39
N GLY A 180 -19.35 10.60 6.04
CA GLY A 180 -20.54 9.98 5.45
C GLY A 180 -20.30 9.40 4.06
N ILE A 181 -19.36 9.95 3.29
CA ILE A 181 -18.93 9.37 2.00
C ILE A 181 -18.12 8.11 2.27
N LEU A 182 -17.08 8.19 3.11
CA LEU A 182 -16.23 7.05 3.44
C LEU A 182 -17.04 5.85 3.96
N GLU A 183 -18.01 6.10 4.85
CA GLU A 183 -18.89 5.06 5.39
C GLU A 183 -19.65 4.33 4.29
N LYS A 184 -20.22 5.09 3.34
CA LYS A 184 -20.96 4.51 2.20
C LYS A 184 -20.06 3.69 1.28
N GLU A 185 -18.84 4.16 1.03
CA GLU A 185 -17.90 3.43 0.18
C GLU A 185 -17.39 2.14 0.86
N LEU A 186 -17.16 2.17 2.17
CA LEU A 186 -16.85 0.97 2.96
C LEU A 186 -17.99 -0.05 2.94
N ASP A 187 -19.25 0.41 3.04
CA ASP A 187 -20.42 -0.47 2.99
C ASP A 187 -20.63 -1.08 1.59
N LYS A 188 -20.26 -0.39 0.53
CA LYS A 188 -20.27 -0.94 -0.83
C LYS A 188 -19.18 -2.00 -1.01
N ALA A 189 -17.96 -1.72 -0.53
CA ALA A 189 -16.82 -2.60 -0.67
C ALA A 189 -17.10 -4.01 -0.09
N VAL A 190 -17.65 -4.08 1.11
CA VAL A 190 -17.96 -5.35 1.81
C VAL A 190 -18.99 -6.23 1.05
N ASN A 191 -19.75 -5.67 0.12
CA ASN A 191 -20.72 -6.41 -0.69
C ASN A 191 -20.13 -6.96 -2.01
N ILE A 192 -18.85 -6.75 -2.28
CA ILE A 192 -18.16 -7.30 -3.45
C ILE A 192 -17.67 -8.72 -3.12
N GLU A 193 -18.15 -9.72 -3.84
CA GLU A 193 -17.88 -11.14 -3.54
C GLU A 193 -16.47 -11.57 -3.98
N ASP A 194 -15.94 -11.00 -5.06
CA ASP A 194 -14.62 -11.36 -5.59
C ASP A 194 -13.53 -10.58 -4.85
N ASN A 195 -12.60 -11.30 -4.20
CA ASN A 195 -11.53 -10.71 -3.39
C ASN A 195 -10.62 -9.75 -4.17
N LEU A 196 -10.36 -10.02 -5.46
CA LEU A 196 -9.51 -9.15 -6.27
C LEU A 196 -10.27 -7.86 -6.63
N GLU A 197 -11.52 -7.96 -7.02
CA GLU A 197 -12.35 -6.78 -7.34
C GLU A 197 -12.62 -5.95 -6.07
N GLU A 198 -12.87 -6.58 -4.93
CA GLU A 198 -12.96 -5.90 -3.63
C GLU A 198 -11.67 -5.13 -3.32
N SER A 199 -10.52 -5.78 -3.46
CA SER A 199 -9.22 -5.15 -3.18
C SER A 199 -8.90 -3.98 -4.11
N LYS A 200 -9.28 -4.08 -5.39
CA LYS A 200 -9.18 -2.96 -6.35
C LYS A 200 -10.11 -1.81 -5.97
N TYR A 201 -11.31 -2.13 -5.49
CA TYR A 201 -12.25 -1.11 -5.02
C TYR A 201 -11.68 -0.34 -3.83
N TYR A 202 -11.12 -1.03 -2.82
CA TYR A 202 -10.43 -0.37 -1.72
C TYR A 202 -9.30 0.54 -2.18
N LYS A 203 -8.52 0.08 -3.16
CA LYS A 203 -7.42 0.86 -3.73
C LYS A 203 -7.87 2.13 -4.44
N ASN A 204 -8.96 2.05 -5.21
CA ASN A 204 -9.32 3.09 -6.16
C ASN A 204 -10.34 4.09 -5.61
N GLU A 205 -11.22 3.65 -4.71
CA GLU A 205 -12.36 4.43 -4.23
C GLU A 205 -12.25 4.83 -2.75
N ILE A 206 -11.40 4.15 -1.97
CA ILE A 206 -11.30 4.38 -0.52
C ILE A 206 -9.95 4.99 -0.12
N LEU A 207 -8.83 4.58 -0.74
CA LEU A 207 -7.50 5.13 -0.51
C LEU A 207 -7.24 6.33 -1.40
#